data_31bfb14b959dcc898c94c87534506007
#
_entry.id   31bfb14b959dcc898c94c87534506007
#
_cell.length_a   1.000
_cell.length_b   1.000
_cell.length_c   1.000
_cell.angle_alpha   90.00
_cell.angle_beta   90.00
_cell.angle_gamma   90.00
#
_symmetry.space_group_name_H-M   'P 1'
#
loop_
_entity.id
_entity.type
_entity.pdbx_description
1 polymer ?
#
loop_
_entity_poly.entity_id
_entity_poly.type
_entity_poly.pdbx_seq_one_letter_code
_entity_poly.pdbx_strand_id
1 'polypeptide(L)'
;MKEIKKILCAVDLSEHSAAVAEYATMLAKGLGASIIVVYTAPSLSQYVGFHVPPNTIENFVGEIVSGAEKSMDAFVAENFPGVEAKGQVLIGYAAEEILTRANDEGVDLIVMGTHGRKGIDRILFGSVAEKVVKNASMPVLTVRPNR
;
A
#
# COMPACT_ATOMS: atom_id res chain seq x y z
N MET A 1 -2.05 -6.36 -27.00
CA MET A 1 -2.70 -5.74 -25.85
C MET A 1 -2.27 -6.44 -24.58
N LYS A 2 -1.80 -5.68 -23.59
CA LYS A 2 -1.31 -6.26 -22.34
C LYS A 2 -2.48 -6.67 -21.45
N GLU A 3 -2.43 -7.88 -20.92
CA GLU A 3 -3.43 -8.35 -19.97
C GLU A 3 -3.05 -7.95 -18.55
N ILE A 4 -4.04 -7.65 -17.71
CA ILE A 4 -3.81 -7.37 -16.30
C ILE A 4 -3.98 -8.69 -15.54
N LYS A 5 -2.86 -9.25 -15.10
CA LYS A 5 -2.82 -10.52 -14.36
C LYS A 5 -2.43 -10.33 -12.90
N LYS A 6 -1.75 -9.24 -12.57
CA LYS A 6 -1.27 -8.97 -11.22
C LYS A 6 -1.52 -7.52 -10.84
N ILE A 7 -2.21 -7.34 -9.74
CA ILE A 7 -2.56 -6.01 -9.20
C ILE A 7 -1.79 -5.81 -7.89
N LEU A 8 -1.20 -4.63 -7.72
CA LEU A 8 -0.66 -4.21 -6.44
C LEU A 8 -1.67 -3.26 -5.79
N CYS A 9 -2.17 -3.61 -4.62
CA CYS A 9 -3.09 -2.80 -3.84
C CYS A 9 -2.29 -2.17 -2.69
N ALA A 10 -2.02 -0.88 -2.78
CA ALA A 10 -1.27 -0.16 -1.76
C ALA A 10 -2.22 0.42 -0.74
N VAL A 11 -2.03 0.07 0.53
CA VAL A 11 -2.88 0.51 1.65
C VAL A 11 -2.02 1.11 2.76
N ASP A 12 -2.63 1.94 3.59
CA ASP A 12 -1.99 2.49 4.78
C ASP A 12 -2.62 1.93 6.07
N LEU A 13 -3.52 0.96 5.91
CA LEU A 13 -4.26 0.30 7.00
C LEU A 13 -5.15 1.28 7.78
N SER A 14 -5.50 2.41 7.19
CA SER A 14 -6.46 3.35 7.73
C SER A 14 -7.90 2.94 7.40
N GLU A 15 -8.86 3.69 7.87
CA GLU A 15 -10.28 3.49 7.58
C GLU A 15 -10.61 3.57 6.08
N HIS A 16 -9.76 4.25 5.30
CA HIS A 16 -9.96 4.39 3.84
C HIS A 16 -9.48 3.16 3.06
N SER A 17 -8.70 2.29 3.68
CA SER A 17 -8.10 1.14 3.00
C SER A 17 -9.14 0.10 2.54
N ALA A 18 -10.24 -0.04 3.26
CA ALA A 18 -11.30 -0.97 2.87
C ALA A 18 -11.92 -0.61 1.52
N ALA A 19 -12.10 0.68 1.24
CA ALA A 19 -12.63 1.14 -0.06
C ALA A 19 -11.64 0.83 -1.19
N VAL A 20 -10.34 1.02 -0.94
CA VAL A 20 -9.29 0.69 -1.91
C VAL A 20 -9.31 -0.81 -2.23
N ALA A 21 -9.42 -1.64 -1.19
CA ALA A 21 -9.49 -3.10 -1.33
C ALA A 21 -10.72 -3.54 -2.11
N GLU A 22 -11.84 -2.87 -1.91
CA GLU A 22 -13.09 -3.17 -2.63
C GLU A 22 -12.93 -2.97 -4.14
N TYR A 23 -12.34 -1.87 -4.58
CA TYR A 23 -12.06 -1.64 -6.00
C TYR A 23 -11.04 -2.64 -6.55
N ALA A 24 -9.98 -2.92 -5.80
CA ALA A 24 -8.99 -3.91 -6.23
C ALA A 24 -9.61 -5.29 -6.40
N THR A 25 -10.48 -5.69 -5.47
CA THR A 25 -11.18 -6.99 -5.52
C THR A 25 -12.10 -7.07 -6.73
N MET A 26 -12.87 -6.01 -6.98
CA MET A 26 -13.78 -5.96 -8.12
C MET A 26 -13.03 -6.10 -9.43
N LEU A 27 -11.92 -5.38 -9.57
CA LEU A 27 -11.08 -5.47 -10.77
C LEU A 27 -10.43 -6.84 -10.91
N ALA A 28 -9.91 -7.39 -9.83
CA ALA A 28 -9.28 -8.71 -9.87
C ALA A 28 -10.26 -9.80 -10.29
N LYS A 29 -11.49 -9.76 -9.79
CA LYS A 29 -12.52 -10.70 -10.21
C LYS A 29 -12.85 -10.56 -11.69
N GLY A 30 -13.05 -9.32 -12.14
CA GLY A 30 -13.42 -9.07 -13.54
C GLY A 30 -12.32 -9.40 -14.53
N LEU A 31 -11.07 -9.28 -14.13
CA LEU A 31 -9.92 -9.48 -15.01
C LEU A 31 -9.21 -10.83 -14.82
N GLY A 32 -9.61 -11.60 -13.82
CA GLY A 32 -8.93 -12.85 -13.48
C GLY A 32 -7.51 -12.62 -12.96
N ALA A 33 -7.32 -11.55 -12.18
CA ALA A 33 -6.02 -11.17 -11.64
C ALA A 33 -5.84 -11.57 -10.18
N SER A 34 -4.59 -11.72 -9.76
CA SER A 34 -4.23 -11.86 -8.34
C SER A 34 -3.81 -10.51 -7.77
N ILE A 35 -3.82 -10.41 -6.46
CA ILE A 35 -3.52 -9.16 -5.76
C ILE A 35 -2.35 -9.35 -4.79
N ILE A 36 -1.42 -8.40 -4.82
CA ILE A 36 -0.42 -8.21 -3.78
C ILE A 36 -0.85 -6.97 -2.99
N VAL A 37 -1.08 -7.13 -1.69
CA VAL A 37 -1.49 -6.04 -0.82
C VAL A 37 -0.27 -5.56 -0.06
N VAL A 38 0.10 -4.29 -0.21
CA VAL A 38 1.31 -3.77 0.44
C VAL A 38 1.00 -2.61 1.38
N TYR A 39 1.67 -2.61 2.51
CA TYR A 39 1.76 -1.51 3.44
C TYR A 39 3.25 -1.23 3.69
N THR A 40 3.64 0.03 3.71
CA THR A 40 5.02 0.42 3.96
C THR A 40 5.16 1.04 5.34
N ALA A 41 5.91 0.36 6.21
CA ALA A 41 6.26 0.86 7.54
C ALA A 41 7.47 1.77 7.43
N PRO A 42 7.61 2.76 8.35
CA PRO A 42 8.76 3.64 8.34
C PRO A 42 10.05 2.87 8.66
N SER A 43 11.16 3.30 8.05
CA SER A 43 12.47 2.70 8.27
C SER A 43 13.16 3.35 9.47
N LEU A 44 14.21 2.69 9.96
CA LEU A 44 15.05 3.19 11.04
C LEU A 44 15.61 4.58 10.73
N SER A 45 16.01 4.83 9.48
CA SER A 45 16.59 6.11 9.07
C SER A 45 15.63 7.29 9.22
N GLN A 46 14.32 7.05 9.22
CA GLN A 46 13.33 8.10 9.40
C GLN A 46 13.24 8.62 10.84
N TYR A 47 13.89 7.95 11.78
CA TYR A 47 13.92 8.33 13.18
C TYR A 47 15.27 8.86 13.65
N VAL A 48 16.24 9.01 12.74
CA VAL A 48 17.61 9.43 13.08
C VAL A 48 17.64 10.84 13.70
N GLY A 49 16.66 11.68 13.41
CA GLY A 49 16.58 13.03 13.99
C GLY A 49 16.13 13.06 15.44
N PHE A 50 15.64 11.96 16.00
CA PHE A 50 15.23 11.88 17.39
C PHE A 50 16.42 11.39 18.22
N HIS A 51 16.78 12.12 19.27
CA HIS A 51 17.93 11.79 20.13
C HIS A 51 17.61 10.60 21.05
N VAL A 52 17.45 9.41 20.47
CA VAL A 52 17.20 8.16 21.21
C VAL A 52 18.28 7.14 20.88
N PRO A 53 18.59 6.22 21.80
CA PRO A 53 19.58 5.17 21.53
C PRO A 53 19.19 4.30 20.33
N PRO A 54 20.13 3.87 19.49
CA PRO A 54 19.83 3.05 18.30
C PRO A 54 19.04 1.77 18.59
N ASN A 55 19.34 1.08 19.70
CA ASN A 55 18.60 -0.12 20.08
C ASN A 55 17.12 0.16 20.40
N THR A 56 16.81 1.34 20.95
CA THR A 56 15.45 1.76 21.23
C THR A 56 14.69 1.98 19.92
N ILE A 57 15.34 2.60 18.92
CA ILE A 57 14.76 2.83 17.59
C ILE A 57 14.50 1.50 16.90
N GLU A 58 15.46 0.57 16.92
CA GLU A 58 15.31 -0.76 16.34
C GLU A 58 14.14 -1.52 16.95
N ASN A 59 13.99 -1.50 18.27
CA ASN A 59 12.90 -2.15 18.97
C ASN A 59 11.56 -1.50 18.59
N PHE A 60 11.52 -0.19 18.48
CA PHE A 60 10.32 0.55 18.11
C PHE A 60 9.86 0.21 16.69
N VAL A 61 10.79 0.21 15.73
CA VAL A 61 10.49 -0.16 14.33
C VAL A 61 10.06 -1.63 14.25
N GLY A 62 10.74 -2.52 14.98
CA GLY A 62 10.37 -3.93 15.05
C GLY A 62 8.96 -4.16 15.56
N GLU A 63 8.54 -3.40 16.58
CA GLU A 63 7.17 -3.47 17.09
C GLU A 63 6.15 -2.95 16.09
N ILE A 64 6.47 -1.87 15.37
CA ILE A 64 5.61 -1.34 14.32
C ILE A 64 5.43 -2.37 13.20
N VAL A 65 6.51 -2.97 12.74
CA VAL A 65 6.47 -3.98 11.66
C VAL A 65 5.68 -5.21 12.10
N SER A 66 5.94 -5.72 13.31
CA SER A 66 5.21 -6.87 13.84
C SER A 66 3.72 -6.59 13.97
N GLY A 67 3.35 -5.41 14.48
CA GLY A 67 1.96 -4.98 14.57
C GLY A 67 1.33 -4.82 13.20
N ALA A 68 2.06 -4.28 12.23
CA ALA A 68 1.58 -4.11 10.88
C ALA A 68 1.35 -5.45 10.18
N GLU A 69 2.23 -6.44 10.41
CA GLU A 69 2.06 -7.78 9.85
C GLU A 69 0.76 -8.43 10.34
N LYS A 70 0.46 -8.31 11.64
CA LYS A 70 -0.79 -8.80 12.22
C LYS A 70 -2.00 -8.07 11.64
N SER A 71 -1.92 -6.75 11.53
CA SER A 71 -2.99 -5.94 10.95
C SER A 71 -3.19 -6.27 9.47
N MET A 72 -2.10 -6.51 8.73
CA MET A 72 -2.15 -6.89 7.33
C MET A 72 -2.84 -8.25 7.16
N ASP A 73 -2.49 -9.24 7.98
CA ASP A 73 -3.11 -10.56 7.92
C ASP A 73 -4.63 -10.47 8.12
N ALA A 74 -5.05 -9.70 9.13
CA ALA A 74 -6.48 -9.47 9.38
C ALA A 74 -7.14 -8.73 8.23
N PHE A 75 -6.48 -7.70 7.70
CA PHE A 75 -7.01 -6.90 6.60
C PHE A 75 -7.22 -7.74 5.34
N VAL A 76 -6.24 -8.57 4.99
CA VAL A 76 -6.33 -9.46 3.82
C VAL A 76 -7.44 -10.49 4.01
N ALA A 77 -7.56 -11.07 5.19
CA ALA A 77 -8.60 -12.05 5.49
C ALA A 77 -10.01 -11.48 5.34
N GLU A 78 -10.19 -10.18 5.65
CA GLU A 78 -11.51 -9.55 5.69
C GLU A 78 -11.91 -8.86 4.37
N ASN A 79 -10.96 -8.40 3.57
CA ASN A 79 -11.26 -7.42 2.53
C ASN A 79 -11.11 -7.90 1.09
N PHE A 80 -10.72 -9.15 0.85
CA PHE A 80 -10.48 -9.66 -0.50
C PHE A 80 -11.23 -10.98 -0.77
N PRO A 81 -12.56 -11.00 -0.60
CA PRO A 81 -13.31 -12.24 -0.79
C PRO A 81 -13.30 -12.71 -2.24
N GLY A 82 -13.01 -14.00 -2.42
CA GLY A 82 -13.11 -14.64 -3.73
C GLY A 82 -11.97 -14.36 -4.69
N VAL A 83 -10.89 -13.75 -4.23
CA VAL A 83 -9.70 -13.51 -5.05
C VAL A 83 -8.45 -13.96 -4.31
N GLU A 84 -7.39 -14.27 -5.08
CA GLU A 84 -6.09 -14.57 -4.50
C GLU A 84 -5.41 -13.26 -4.10
N ALA A 85 -5.17 -13.08 -2.80
CA ALA A 85 -4.53 -11.89 -2.28
C ALA A 85 -3.49 -12.27 -1.22
N LYS A 86 -2.30 -11.66 -1.31
CA LYS A 86 -1.22 -11.86 -0.36
C LYS A 86 -0.78 -10.52 0.19
N GLY A 87 -0.66 -10.43 1.51
CA GLY A 87 -0.21 -9.23 2.19
C GLY A 87 1.31 -9.20 2.35
N GLN A 88 1.90 -8.03 2.21
CA GLN A 88 3.33 -7.80 2.44
C GLN A 88 3.49 -6.48 3.18
N VAL A 89 4.36 -6.49 4.19
CA VAL A 89 4.77 -5.27 4.88
C VAL A 89 6.17 -4.91 4.40
N LEU A 90 6.28 -3.72 3.79
CA LEU A 90 7.55 -3.20 3.30
C LEU A 90 8.08 -2.18 4.32
N ILE A 91 9.36 -1.85 4.24
CA ILE A 91 10.00 -0.91 5.14
C ILE A 91 10.71 0.15 4.29
N GLY A 92 10.42 1.42 4.58
CA GLY A 92 11.07 2.52 3.87
C GLY A 92 10.12 3.67 3.56
N TYR A 93 10.37 4.33 2.45
CA TYR A 93 9.52 5.40 1.94
C TYR A 93 8.45 4.80 1.03
N ALA A 94 7.19 5.08 1.34
CA ALA A 94 6.06 4.39 0.73
C ALA A 94 6.08 4.44 -0.81
N ALA A 95 6.24 5.62 -1.39
CA ALA A 95 6.20 5.75 -2.86
C ALA A 95 7.31 4.94 -3.53
N GLU A 96 8.54 5.03 -3.03
CA GLU A 96 9.68 4.30 -3.58
C GLU A 96 9.50 2.79 -3.44
N GLU A 97 9.03 2.33 -2.28
CA GLU A 97 8.84 0.90 -2.03
C GLU A 97 7.71 0.31 -2.87
N ILE A 98 6.61 1.06 -3.04
CA ILE A 98 5.51 0.65 -3.91
C ILE A 98 6.00 0.48 -5.35
N LEU A 99 6.73 1.48 -5.87
CA LEU A 99 7.24 1.44 -7.24
C LEU A 99 8.25 0.31 -7.45
N THR A 100 9.17 0.13 -6.51
CA THR A 100 10.16 -0.95 -6.57
C THR A 100 9.48 -2.31 -6.56
N ARG A 101 8.53 -2.51 -5.65
CA ARG A 101 7.80 -3.78 -5.55
C ARG A 101 6.98 -4.05 -6.79
N ALA A 102 6.32 -3.03 -7.34
CA ALA A 102 5.52 -3.17 -8.54
C ALA A 102 6.38 -3.61 -9.74
N ASN A 103 7.58 -3.04 -9.88
CA ASN A 103 8.49 -3.42 -10.95
C ASN A 103 9.08 -4.82 -10.74
N ASP A 104 9.53 -5.13 -9.53
CA ASP A 104 10.16 -6.41 -9.21
C ASP A 104 9.19 -7.58 -9.37
N GLU A 105 7.93 -7.39 -9.02
CA GLU A 105 6.90 -8.43 -9.08
C GLU A 105 6.17 -8.49 -10.43
N GLY A 106 6.50 -7.62 -11.36
CA GLY A 106 5.84 -7.59 -12.67
C GLY A 106 4.37 -7.22 -12.58
N VAL A 107 4.04 -6.24 -11.76
CA VAL A 107 2.67 -5.78 -11.55
C VAL A 107 2.16 -5.05 -12.78
N ASP A 108 0.93 -5.33 -13.15
CA ASP A 108 0.29 -4.76 -14.33
C ASP A 108 -0.58 -3.54 -14.03
N LEU A 109 -1.00 -3.38 -12.78
CA LEU A 109 -1.86 -2.28 -12.35
C LEU A 109 -1.63 -2.02 -10.86
N ILE A 110 -1.51 -0.75 -10.49
CA ILE A 110 -1.48 -0.32 -9.09
C ILE A 110 -2.85 0.25 -8.74
N VAL A 111 -3.42 -0.16 -7.60
CA VAL A 111 -4.65 0.42 -7.05
C VAL A 111 -4.28 1.01 -5.68
N MET A 112 -4.58 2.28 -5.47
CA MET A 112 -4.23 2.97 -4.22
C MET A 112 -5.20 4.11 -3.95
N GLY A 113 -5.25 4.55 -2.70
CA GLY A 113 -6.03 5.72 -2.33
C GLY A 113 -5.34 7.02 -2.72
N THR A 114 -6.13 8.07 -2.95
CA THR A 114 -5.59 9.41 -3.21
C THR A 114 -5.05 10.06 -1.94
N HIS A 115 -5.59 9.66 -0.76
CA HIS A 115 -5.25 10.21 0.54
C HIS A 115 -4.97 9.08 1.53
N GLY A 116 -4.02 9.31 2.45
CA GLY A 116 -3.75 8.42 3.56
C GLY A 116 -4.49 8.83 4.83
N ARG A 117 -3.92 8.45 5.97
CA ARG A 117 -4.49 8.71 7.30
C ARG A 117 -4.80 10.17 7.59
N LYS A 118 -4.06 11.08 6.96
CA LYS A 118 -4.22 12.53 7.14
C LYS A 118 -4.95 13.15 5.95
N GLY A 119 -5.94 12.44 5.43
CA GLY A 119 -6.73 12.94 4.31
C GLY A 119 -7.28 14.33 4.59
N ILE A 120 -6.96 15.29 3.72
CA ILE A 120 -7.45 16.65 3.79
C ILE A 120 -8.36 16.87 2.58
N ASP A 121 -9.59 17.28 2.84
CA ASP A 121 -10.64 17.41 1.83
C ASP A 121 -10.28 18.26 0.62
N ARG A 122 -9.34 19.19 0.79
CA ARG A 122 -8.96 20.14 -0.27
C ARG A 122 -7.79 19.66 -1.14
N ILE A 123 -7.12 18.58 -0.76
CA ILE A 123 -5.98 18.05 -1.51
C ILE A 123 -6.47 16.92 -2.39
N LEU A 124 -6.28 17.04 -3.70
CA LEU A 124 -6.69 16.01 -4.66
C LEU A 124 -5.84 14.75 -4.55
N PHE A 125 -4.54 14.91 -4.27
CA PHE A 125 -3.61 13.80 -4.11
C PHE A 125 -2.73 14.01 -2.90
N GLY A 126 -2.55 12.98 -2.09
CA GLY A 126 -1.50 12.95 -1.07
C GLY A 126 -0.13 12.78 -1.72
N SER A 127 0.94 13.00 -0.96
CA SER A 127 2.31 12.96 -1.46
C SER A 127 2.71 11.60 -2.03
N VAL A 128 2.26 10.50 -1.42
CA VAL A 128 2.56 9.15 -1.90
C VAL A 128 1.87 8.90 -3.24
N ALA A 129 0.57 9.19 -3.33
CA ALA A 129 -0.19 9.00 -4.57
C ALA A 129 0.38 9.82 -5.71
N GLU A 130 0.73 11.09 -5.46
CA GLU A 130 1.34 11.95 -6.48
C GLU A 130 2.62 11.36 -7.04
N LYS A 131 3.53 10.91 -6.16
CA LYS A 131 4.80 10.32 -6.60
C LYS A 131 4.60 9.02 -7.37
N VAL A 132 3.69 8.17 -6.93
CA VAL A 132 3.42 6.91 -7.63
C VAL A 132 2.83 7.18 -9.01
N VAL A 133 1.84 8.07 -9.11
CA VAL A 133 1.22 8.40 -10.40
C VAL A 133 2.26 8.97 -11.38
N LYS A 134 3.15 9.84 -10.90
CA LYS A 134 4.18 10.46 -11.75
C LYS A 134 5.25 9.49 -12.25
N ASN A 135 5.57 8.48 -11.47
CA ASN A 135 6.76 7.66 -11.72
C ASN A 135 6.46 6.19 -12.08
N ALA A 136 5.22 5.75 -12.01
CA ALA A 136 4.87 4.37 -12.33
C ALA A 136 5.03 4.10 -13.83
N SER A 137 5.53 2.90 -14.15
CA SER A 137 5.62 2.42 -15.54
C SER A 137 4.36 1.68 -15.99
N MET A 138 3.43 1.42 -15.06
CA MET A 138 2.17 0.74 -15.32
C MET A 138 1.00 1.68 -14.95
N PRO A 139 -0.22 1.35 -15.39
CA PRO A 139 -1.41 2.12 -14.99
C PRO A 139 -1.60 2.17 -13.49
N VAL A 140 -2.10 3.29 -13.01
CA VAL A 140 -2.42 3.50 -11.58
C VAL A 140 -3.88 3.93 -11.48
N LEU A 141 -4.66 3.17 -10.74
CA LEU A 141 -6.04 3.52 -10.41
C LEU A 141 -6.03 4.13 -9.01
N THR A 142 -6.47 5.37 -8.91
CA THR A 142 -6.56 6.04 -7.62
C THR A 142 -8.01 6.05 -7.13
N VAL A 143 -8.20 5.76 -5.84
CA VAL A 143 -9.52 5.68 -5.21
C VAL A 143 -9.65 6.84 -4.25
N ARG A 144 -10.69 7.65 -4.42
CA ARG A 144 -10.97 8.73 -3.49
C ARG A 144 -11.67 8.18 -2.26
N PRO A 145 -11.31 8.68 -1.05
CA PRO A 145 -12.05 8.29 0.14
C PRO A 145 -13.50 8.78 0.05
N ASN A 146 -14.41 8.01 0.58
CA ASN A 146 -15.82 8.40 0.66
C ASN A 146 -15.95 9.58 1.63
N ARG A 147 -16.77 10.53 1.24
CA ARG A 147 -17.06 11.71 2.06
C ARG A 147 -18.13 11.41 3.10
#